data_0e6c9308ba26c32ea055e23499a8f756
#
_entry.id   0e6c9308ba26c32ea055e23499a8f756
#
_cell.length_a   1.000
_cell.length_b   1.000
_cell.length_c   1.000
_cell.angle_alpha   90.00
_cell.angle_beta   90.00
_cell.angle_gamma   90.00
#
_symmetry.space_group_name_H-M   'P 1'
#
loop_
_entity.id
_entity.type
_entity.pdbx_description
1 polymer ?
#
loop_
_entity_poly.entity_id
_entity_poly.type
_entity_poly.pdbx_seq_one_letter_code
_entity_poly.pdbx_strand_id
1 'polypeptide(L)'
;MAETPETVKLGAKLIPVLEGTCLRTERAFEFLFAEDQFFPLFVAYRRHHASVRIYVDLMMFYYGATLEDVIKIYQEELGFDHGTARKQVQAHQNMPGYFTCYYYGMKKLTSWEKEYGFTKWDYTELLFSAGYISIENFEALLKLSPEERERYFHSFSSLLEKDRNMRLGSPLEDL
;
A
#
# COMPACT_ATOMS: atom_id res chain seq x y z
N MET A 1 17.40 -4.60 -15.61
CA MET A 1 17.98 -5.53 -14.61
C MET A 1 16.95 -6.62 -14.39
N ALA A 2 17.33 -7.90 -14.48
CA ALA A 2 16.44 -8.99 -14.16
C ALA A 2 16.18 -8.97 -12.64
N GLU A 3 14.91 -9.04 -12.24
CA GLU A 3 14.55 -9.17 -10.83
C GLU A 3 15.08 -10.49 -10.29
N THR A 4 15.84 -10.43 -9.20
CA THR A 4 16.27 -11.65 -8.52
C THR A 4 15.12 -12.20 -7.66
N PRO A 5 15.08 -13.51 -7.37
CA PRO A 5 14.07 -14.09 -6.48
C PRO A 5 14.00 -13.40 -5.11
N GLU A 6 15.09 -12.80 -4.66
CA GLU A 6 15.17 -12.06 -3.40
C GLU A 6 14.53 -10.69 -3.48
N THR A 7 14.71 -9.95 -4.59
CA THR A 7 14.05 -8.66 -4.79
C THR A 7 12.53 -8.82 -4.93
N VAL A 8 12.07 -9.89 -5.56
CA VAL A 8 10.64 -10.22 -5.63
C VAL A 8 10.07 -10.53 -4.25
N LYS A 9 10.78 -11.32 -3.43
CA LYS A 9 10.37 -11.62 -2.04
C LYS A 9 10.32 -10.36 -1.16
N LEU A 10 11.29 -9.47 -1.30
CA LEU A 10 11.31 -8.20 -0.56
C LEU A 10 10.13 -7.32 -0.96
N GLY A 11 9.87 -7.16 -2.25
CA GLY A 11 8.73 -6.41 -2.76
C GLY A 11 7.40 -6.94 -2.21
N ALA A 12 7.19 -8.26 -2.22
CA ALA A 12 5.99 -8.89 -1.68
C ALA A 12 5.76 -8.62 -0.19
N LYS A 13 6.80 -8.28 0.58
CA LYS A 13 6.69 -7.95 2.01
C LYS A 13 6.44 -6.46 2.26
N LEU A 14 7.03 -5.57 1.48
CA LEU A 14 6.96 -4.12 1.66
C LEU A 14 5.71 -3.50 1.02
N ILE A 15 5.35 -3.95 -0.18
CA ILE A 15 4.24 -3.40 -0.96
C ILE A 15 2.90 -3.43 -0.20
N PRO A 16 2.50 -4.51 0.53
CA PRO A 16 1.22 -4.52 1.21
C PRO A 16 1.03 -3.41 2.24
N VAL A 17 2.07 -3.01 2.96
CA VAL A 17 1.96 -1.90 3.93
C VAL A 17 1.81 -0.58 3.20
N LEU A 18 2.65 -0.30 2.21
CA LEU A 18 2.61 0.93 1.43
C LEU A 18 1.26 1.13 0.74
N GLU A 19 0.84 0.14 -0.05
CA GLU A 19 -0.39 0.24 -0.84
C GLU A 19 -1.65 0.15 0.01
N GLY A 20 -1.62 -0.66 1.06
CA GLY A 20 -2.70 -0.72 2.05
C GLY A 20 -2.88 0.59 2.80
N THR A 21 -1.77 1.31 3.09
CA THR A 21 -1.79 2.65 3.68
C THR A 21 -2.51 3.62 2.75
N CYS A 22 -2.23 3.61 1.45
CA CYS A 22 -2.91 4.48 0.48
C CYS A 22 -4.43 4.30 0.52
N LEU A 23 -4.93 3.06 0.43
CA LEU A 23 -6.38 2.79 0.47
C LEU A 23 -7.02 3.10 1.82
N ARG A 24 -6.29 2.90 2.93
CA ARG A 24 -6.79 3.24 4.26
C ARG A 24 -6.85 4.75 4.45
N THR A 25 -5.84 5.47 3.98
CA THR A 25 -5.72 6.92 4.13
C THR A 25 -6.86 7.67 3.45
N GLU A 26 -7.34 7.21 2.31
CA GLU A 26 -8.52 7.78 1.65
C GLU A 26 -9.69 7.93 2.63
N ARG A 27 -9.93 6.91 3.47
CA ARG A 27 -10.97 6.98 4.51
C ARG A 27 -10.52 7.72 5.78
N ALA A 28 -9.24 7.65 6.12
CA ALA A 28 -8.73 8.31 7.31
C ALA A 28 -8.89 9.83 7.23
N PHE A 29 -8.73 10.39 6.03
CA PHE A 29 -8.87 11.82 5.76
C PHE A 29 -10.25 12.25 5.23
N GLU A 30 -11.25 11.37 5.33
CA GLU A 30 -12.64 11.69 4.91
C GLU A 30 -13.17 12.98 5.54
N PHE A 31 -12.73 13.31 6.77
CA PHE A 31 -13.13 14.54 7.45
C PHE A 31 -12.68 15.82 6.74
N LEU A 32 -11.60 15.80 5.94
CA LEU A 32 -11.17 16.94 5.13
C LEU A 32 -12.15 17.26 3.99
N PHE A 33 -13.00 16.31 3.66
CA PHE A 33 -13.99 16.39 2.59
C PHE A 33 -15.40 16.22 3.13
N ALA A 34 -15.62 16.60 4.41
CA ALA A 34 -16.91 16.44 5.08
C ALA A 34 -18.06 17.17 4.36
N GLU A 35 -17.75 18.27 3.67
CA GLU A 35 -18.71 19.05 2.87
C GLU A 35 -18.99 18.43 1.49
N ASP A 36 -18.18 17.48 1.05
CA ASP A 36 -18.35 16.80 -0.24
C ASP A 36 -19.20 15.53 -0.06
N GLN A 37 -20.48 15.62 -0.40
CA GLN A 37 -21.42 14.51 -0.34
C GLN A 37 -21.04 13.32 -1.24
N PHE A 38 -20.18 13.50 -2.23
CA PHE A 38 -19.74 12.46 -3.15
C PHE A 38 -18.46 11.75 -2.70
N PHE A 39 -17.73 12.30 -1.75
CA PHE A 39 -16.48 11.70 -1.29
C PHE A 39 -16.64 10.28 -0.72
N PRO A 40 -17.67 9.95 0.08
CA PRO A 40 -17.91 8.57 0.50
C PRO A 40 -18.14 7.60 -0.67
N LEU A 41 -18.82 8.06 -1.72
CA LEU A 41 -19.01 7.27 -2.95
C LEU A 41 -17.68 7.03 -3.68
N PHE A 42 -16.83 8.04 -3.77
CA PHE A 42 -15.48 7.92 -4.32
C PHE A 42 -14.67 6.87 -3.56
N VAL A 43 -14.67 6.90 -2.22
CA VAL A 43 -13.98 5.91 -1.37
C VAL A 43 -14.53 4.50 -1.60
N ALA A 44 -15.85 4.36 -1.70
CA ALA A 44 -16.51 3.08 -1.99
C ALA A 44 -16.11 2.54 -3.37
N TYR A 45 -16.12 3.39 -4.39
CA TYR A 45 -15.68 3.04 -5.75
C TYR A 45 -14.21 2.59 -5.77
N ARG A 46 -13.32 3.31 -5.11
CA ARG A 46 -11.89 2.94 -5.02
C ARG A 46 -11.69 1.56 -4.40
N ARG A 47 -12.47 1.24 -3.38
CA ARG A 47 -12.44 -0.08 -2.73
C ARG A 47 -13.00 -1.18 -3.61
N HIS A 48 -14.12 -0.91 -4.29
CA HIS A 48 -14.69 -1.83 -5.27
C HIS A 48 -13.67 -2.11 -6.38
N HIS A 49 -13.06 -1.07 -6.94
CA HIS A 49 -12.02 -1.21 -7.95
C HIS A 49 -10.84 -2.07 -7.47
N ALA A 50 -10.36 -1.87 -6.23
CA ALA A 50 -9.31 -2.70 -5.66
C ALA A 50 -9.74 -4.17 -5.51
N SER A 51 -11.00 -4.43 -5.15
CA SER A 51 -11.55 -5.79 -5.04
C SER A 51 -11.65 -6.49 -6.39
N VAL A 52 -12.08 -5.78 -7.43
CA VAL A 52 -12.13 -6.30 -8.81
C VAL A 52 -10.73 -6.67 -9.29
N ARG A 53 -9.71 -5.85 -8.99
CA ARG A 53 -8.31 -6.17 -9.33
C ARG A 53 -7.83 -7.48 -8.70
N ILE A 54 -8.16 -7.73 -7.44
CA ILE A 54 -7.82 -9.02 -6.80
C ILE A 54 -8.52 -10.17 -7.48
N TYR A 55 -9.82 -9.99 -7.77
CA TYR A 55 -10.58 -11.01 -8.45
C TYR A 55 -9.99 -11.35 -9.82
N VAL A 56 -9.60 -10.34 -10.59
CA VAL A 56 -8.92 -10.52 -11.88
C VAL A 56 -7.57 -11.23 -11.72
N ASP A 57 -6.73 -10.86 -10.74
CA ASP A 57 -5.49 -11.57 -10.45
C ASP A 57 -5.73 -13.07 -10.20
N LEU A 58 -6.73 -13.40 -9.38
CA LEU A 58 -7.08 -14.78 -9.08
C LEU A 58 -7.61 -15.51 -10.32
N MET A 59 -8.47 -14.88 -11.11
CA MET A 59 -9.01 -15.46 -12.33
C MET A 59 -7.89 -15.76 -13.33
N MET A 60 -6.96 -14.82 -13.53
CA MET A 60 -5.85 -15.01 -14.49
C MET A 60 -4.84 -16.05 -14.03
N PHE A 61 -4.33 -15.92 -12.80
CA PHE A 61 -3.12 -16.63 -12.38
C PHE A 61 -3.41 -17.91 -11.57
N TYR A 62 -4.60 -18.02 -11.02
CA TYR A 62 -4.98 -19.21 -10.26
C TYR A 62 -6.01 -20.08 -11.00
N TYR A 63 -7.04 -19.48 -11.58
CA TYR A 63 -8.09 -20.21 -12.28
C TYR A 63 -7.86 -20.37 -13.79
N GLY A 64 -6.86 -19.70 -14.36
CA GLY A 64 -6.49 -19.84 -15.77
C GLY A 64 -7.51 -19.24 -16.75
N ALA A 65 -8.25 -18.19 -16.33
CA ALA A 65 -9.19 -17.51 -17.20
C ALA A 65 -8.49 -16.87 -18.41
N THR A 66 -9.19 -16.81 -19.54
CA THR A 66 -8.66 -16.15 -20.74
C THR A 66 -8.61 -14.65 -20.59
N LEU A 67 -7.81 -13.96 -21.42
CA LEU A 67 -7.75 -12.49 -21.41
C LEU A 67 -9.11 -11.85 -21.69
N GLU A 68 -9.88 -12.42 -22.58
CA GLU A 68 -11.23 -11.92 -22.90
C GLU A 68 -12.21 -12.09 -21.71
N ASP A 69 -12.10 -13.18 -20.94
CA ASP A 69 -12.95 -13.36 -19.76
C ASP A 69 -12.67 -12.27 -18.72
N VAL A 70 -11.40 -11.95 -18.46
CA VAL A 70 -11.04 -10.93 -17.47
C VAL A 70 -11.26 -9.50 -17.97
N ILE A 71 -11.20 -9.25 -19.28
CA ILE A 71 -11.63 -7.98 -19.88
C ILE A 71 -13.12 -7.76 -19.61
N LYS A 72 -13.96 -8.79 -19.79
CA LYS A 72 -15.39 -8.70 -19.48
C LYS A 72 -15.66 -8.38 -18.02
N ILE A 73 -14.89 -8.94 -17.09
CA ILE A 73 -15.02 -8.61 -15.65
C ILE A 73 -14.85 -7.09 -15.45
N TYR A 74 -13.84 -6.46 -16.03
CA TYR A 74 -13.65 -5.02 -15.93
C TYR A 74 -14.78 -4.20 -16.56
N GLN A 75 -15.33 -4.67 -17.67
CA GLN A 75 -16.45 -4.01 -18.32
C GLN A 75 -17.73 -4.11 -17.48
N GLU A 76 -18.02 -5.30 -16.95
CA GLU A 76 -19.24 -5.57 -16.18
C GLU A 76 -19.20 -4.92 -14.79
N GLU A 77 -18.09 -5.03 -14.08
CA GLU A 77 -17.97 -4.58 -12.70
C GLU A 77 -17.63 -3.08 -12.56
N LEU A 78 -16.88 -2.51 -13.50
CA LEU A 78 -16.40 -1.13 -13.41
C LEU A 78 -16.90 -0.23 -14.55
N GLY A 79 -17.65 -0.78 -15.51
CA GLY A 79 -18.16 -0.04 -16.64
C GLY A 79 -17.10 0.45 -17.62
N PHE A 80 -15.92 -0.17 -17.65
CA PHE A 80 -14.85 0.24 -18.54
C PHE A 80 -15.18 -0.11 -20.00
N ASP A 81 -14.76 0.76 -20.91
CA ASP A 81 -14.70 0.38 -22.32
C ASP A 81 -13.65 -0.72 -22.54
N HIS A 82 -13.77 -1.45 -23.66
CA HIS A 82 -12.88 -2.57 -23.97
C HIS A 82 -11.39 -2.16 -23.99
N GLY A 83 -11.05 -0.98 -24.50
CA GLY A 83 -9.68 -0.50 -24.60
C GLY A 83 -9.08 -0.21 -23.22
N THR A 84 -9.84 0.42 -22.33
CA THR A 84 -9.47 0.68 -20.94
C THR A 84 -9.33 -0.63 -20.16
N ALA A 85 -10.31 -1.55 -20.28
CA ALA A 85 -10.26 -2.86 -19.64
C ALA A 85 -9.02 -3.66 -20.06
N ARG A 86 -8.71 -3.68 -21.36
CA ARG A 86 -7.51 -4.35 -21.90
C ARG A 86 -6.20 -3.79 -21.33
N LYS A 87 -6.10 -2.47 -21.15
CA LYS A 87 -4.92 -1.85 -20.50
C LYS A 87 -4.76 -2.28 -19.04
N GLN A 88 -5.87 -2.43 -18.31
CA GLN A 88 -5.83 -2.95 -16.94
C GLN A 88 -5.33 -4.40 -16.90
N VAL A 89 -5.87 -5.25 -17.78
CA VAL A 89 -5.44 -6.65 -17.90
C VAL A 89 -3.95 -6.76 -18.25
N GLN A 90 -3.47 -5.90 -19.14
CA GLN A 90 -2.03 -5.84 -19.46
C GLN A 90 -1.17 -5.45 -18.25
N ALA A 91 -1.65 -4.58 -17.38
CA ALA A 91 -0.95 -4.25 -16.14
C ALA A 91 -0.84 -5.45 -15.19
N HIS A 92 -1.87 -6.31 -15.11
CA HIS A 92 -1.80 -7.57 -14.37
C HIS A 92 -0.76 -8.54 -14.94
N GLN A 93 -0.67 -8.65 -16.26
CA GLN A 93 0.35 -9.48 -16.92
C GLN A 93 1.77 -9.02 -16.60
N ASN A 94 1.98 -7.69 -16.52
CA ASN A 94 3.28 -7.12 -16.22
C ASN A 94 3.66 -7.24 -14.73
N MET A 95 2.68 -7.31 -13.84
CA MET A 95 2.86 -7.32 -12.38
C MET A 95 1.94 -8.36 -11.72
N PRO A 96 2.19 -9.66 -11.92
CA PRO A 96 1.34 -10.71 -11.35
C PRO A 96 1.24 -10.63 -9.83
N GLY A 97 0.01 -10.63 -9.29
CA GLY A 97 -0.26 -10.60 -7.86
C GLY A 97 -0.04 -9.24 -7.17
N TYR A 98 0.50 -8.24 -7.88
CA TYR A 98 0.76 -6.91 -7.30
C TYR A 98 -0.52 -6.25 -6.75
N PHE A 99 -1.60 -6.32 -7.49
CA PHE A 99 -2.84 -5.66 -7.13
C PHE A 99 -3.54 -6.26 -5.90
N THR A 100 -3.23 -7.52 -5.57
CA THR A 100 -3.68 -8.15 -4.33
C THR A 100 -3.11 -7.45 -3.09
N CYS A 101 -1.92 -6.85 -3.19
CA CYS A 101 -1.25 -6.17 -2.08
C CYS A 101 -2.04 -4.99 -1.53
N TYR A 102 -2.75 -4.24 -2.37
CA TYR A 102 -3.55 -3.08 -1.95
C TYR A 102 -4.62 -3.46 -0.92
N TYR A 103 -5.46 -4.41 -1.28
CA TYR A 103 -6.58 -4.79 -0.43
C TYR A 103 -6.11 -5.62 0.77
N TYR A 104 -5.16 -6.53 0.56
CA TYR A 104 -4.58 -7.32 1.65
C TYR A 104 -3.95 -6.41 2.70
N GLY A 105 -3.13 -5.45 2.29
CA GLY A 105 -2.52 -4.48 3.18
C GLY A 105 -3.57 -3.66 3.93
N MET A 106 -4.54 -3.08 3.21
CA MET A 106 -5.63 -2.32 3.84
C MET A 106 -6.41 -3.15 4.88
N LYS A 107 -6.72 -4.40 4.57
CA LYS A 107 -7.42 -5.31 5.50
C LYS A 107 -6.60 -5.56 6.77
N LYS A 108 -5.32 -5.89 6.60
CA LYS A 108 -4.40 -6.11 7.73
C LYS A 108 -4.27 -4.86 8.58
N LEU A 109 -3.95 -3.72 7.98
CA LEU A 109 -3.80 -2.46 8.69
C LEU A 109 -5.08 -2.05 9.43
N THR A 110 -6.25 -2.23 8.82
CA THR A 110 -7.54 -1.92 9.47
C THR A 110 -7.85 -2.88 10.62
N SER A 111 -7.47 -4.16 10.53
CA SER A 111 -7.65 -5.10 11.65
C SER A 111 -6.77 -4.75 12.84
N TRP A 112 -5.51 -4.40 12.59
CA TRP A 112 -4.56 -4.03 13.63
C TRP A 112 -4.90 -2.71 14.35
N GLU A 113 -5.44 -1.72 13.62
CA GLU A 113 -5.94 -0.49 14.26
C GLU A 113 -6.94 -0.80 15.38
N LYS A 114 -7.82 -1.77 15.16
CA LYS A 114 -8.81 -2.21 16.16
C LYS A 114 -8.20 -3.10 17.23
N GLU A 115 -7.36 -4.04 16.83
CA GLU A 115 -6.76 -5.05 17.71
C GLU A 115 -5.84 -4.40 18.76
N TYR A 116 -5.02 -3.43 18.35
CA TYR A 116 -4.08 -2.75 19.22
C TYR A 116 -4.65 -1.49 19.89
N GLY A 117 -5.92 -1.14 19.62
CA GLY A 117 -6.64 -0.06 20.30
C GLY A 117 -6.11 1.35 20.06
N PHE A 118 -5.45 1.58 18.94
CA PHE A 118 -4.99 2.92 18.57
C PHE A 118 -6.15 3.87 18.27
N THR A 119 -5.96 5.15 18.58
CA THR A 119 -6.81 6.18 17.99
C THR A 119 -6.54 6.27 16.49
N LYS A 120 -7.51 6.77 15.73
CA LYS A 120 -7.37 6.93 14.27
C LYS A 120 -6.16 7.79 13.90
N TRP A 121 -5.88 8.84 14.69
CA TRP A 121 -4.77 9.75 14.47
C TRP A 121 -3.42 9.11 14.80
N ASP A 122 -3.26 8.56 15.99
CA ASP A 122 -2.01 7.94 16.42
C ASP A 122 -1.60 6.81 15.48
N TYR A 123 -2.57 6.02 15.01
CA TYR A 123 -2.32 4.96 14.06
C TYR A 123 -1.93 5.49 12.67
N THR A 124 -2.55 6.58 12.23
CA THR A 124 -2.23 7.20 10.95
C THR A 124 -0.83 7.83 10.98
N GLU A 125 -0.49 8.54 12.05
CA GLU A 125 0.84 9.09 12.28
C GLU A 125 1.91 7.99 12.31
N LEU A 126 1.64 6.89 13.02
CA LEU A 126 2.54 5.74 13.05
C LEU A 126 2.78 5.12 11.67
N LEU A 127 1.73 4.96 10.86
CA LEU A 127 1.84 4.47 9.50
C LEU A 127 2.71 5.35 8.60
N PHE A 128 2.54 6.67 8.68
CA PHE A 128 3.34 7.62 7.91
C PHE A 128 4.79 7.67 8.40
N SER A 129 5.01 7.62 9.71
CA SER A 129 6.34 7.64 10.31
C SER A 129 7.13 6.36 10.02
N ALA A 130 6.45 5.22 9.90
CA ALA A 130 7.08 3.93 9.61
C ALA A 130 7.68 3.85 8.20
N GLY A 131 7.13 4.62 7.24
CA GLY A 131 7.62 4.66 5.87
C GLY A 131 7.62 3.30 5.17
N TYR A 132 8.74 2.95 4.53
CA TYR A 132 8.91 1.68 3.82
C TYR A 132 9.26 0.57 4.82
N ILE A 133 8.25 -0.18 5.26
CA ILE A 133 8.37 -1.23 6.27
C ILE A 133 7.66 -2.51 5.82
N SER A 134 8.18 -3.68 6.19
CA SER A 134 7.48 -4.94 5.93
C SER A 134 6.29 -5.12 6.87
N ILE A 135 5.33 -5.95 6.47
CA ILE A 135 4.15 -6.29 7.28
C ILE A 135 4.56 -6.82 8.66
N GLU A 136 5.56 -7.72 8.70
CA GLU A 136 6.02 -8.33 9.95
C GLU A 136 6.70 -7.29 10.87
N ASN A 137 7.52 -6.41 10.29
CA ASN A 137 8.18 -5.36 11.05
C ASN A 137 7.21 -4.29 11.53
N PHE A 138 6.20 -3.95 10.74
CA PHE A 138 5.16 -3.05 11.19
C PHE A 138 4.33 -3.65 12.33
N GLU A 139 3.98 -4.92 12.26
CA GLU A 139 3.32 -5.61 13.38
C GLU A 139 4.20 -5.63 14.64
N ALA A 140 5.50 -5.86 14.49
CA ALA A 140 6.43 -5.79 15.61
C ALA A 140 6.47 -4.37 16.21
N LEU A 141 6.45 -3.32 15.38
CA LEU A 141 6.40 -1.94 15.82
C LEU A 141 5.12 -1.61 16.62
N LEU A 142 3.97 -2.19 16.24
CA LEU A 142 2.71 -2.03 16.96
C LEU A 142 2.76 -2.61 18.39
N LYS A 143 3.55 -3.67 18.60
CA LYS A 143 3.70 -4.35 19.88
C LYS A 143 4.65 -3.63 20.86
N LEU A 144 5.41 -2.67 20.40
CA LEU A 144 6.31 -1.88 21.23
C LEU A 144 5.52 -0.92 22.14
N SER A 145 6.09 -0.59 23.31
CA SER A 145 5.59 0.50 24.14
C SER A 145 5.78 1.86 23.42
N PRO A 146 5.06 2.93 23.83
CA PRO A 146 5.26 4.27 23.29
C PRO A 146 6.74 4.72 23.34
N GLU A 147 7.40 4.48 24.46
CA GLU A 147 8.81 4.86 24.68
C GLU A 147 9.77 4.05 23.81
N GLU A 148 9.45 2.79 23.54
CA GLU A 148 10.23 1.95 22.63
C GLU A 148 10.05 2.39 21.17
N ARG A 149 8.85 2.77 20.78
CA ARG A 149 8.58 3.34 19.44
C ARG A 149 9.32 4.65 19.23
N GLU A 150 9.29 5.54 20.21
CA GLU A 150 10.03 6.80 20.15
C GLU A 150 11.53 6.57 19.98
N ARG A 151 12.14 5.66 20.76
CA ARG A 151 13.54 5.27 20.61
C ARG A 151 13.85 4.67 19.24
N TYR A 152 12.95 3.86 18.71
CA TYR A 152 13.09 3.29 17.36
C TYR A 152 13.15 4.40 16.30
N PHE A 153 12.21 5.33 16.31
CA PHE A 153 12.17 6.42 15.34
C PHE A 153 13.35 7.38 15.49
N HIS A 154 13.75 7.69 16.71
CA HIS A 154 14.93 8.51 16.96
C HIS A 154 16.22 7.86 16.43
N SER A 155 16.39 6.56 16.66
CA SER A 155 17.57 5.84 16.14
C SER A 155 17.56 5.76 14.61
N PHE A 156 16.38 5.59 13.99
CA PHE A 156 16.25 5.58 12.55
C PHE A 156 16.55 6.96 11.93
N SER A 157 16.05 8.04 12.52
CA SER A 157 16.34 9.41 12.09
C SER A 157 17.84 9.71 12.16
N SER A 158 18.50 9.34 13.25
CA SER A 158 19.94 9.56 13.42
C SER A 158 20.80 8.78 12.41
N LEU A 159 20.36 7.59 11.99
CA LEU A 159 21.00 6.83 10.93
C LEU A 159 20.84 7.50 9.56
N LEU A 160 19.66 8.03 9.27
CA LEU A 160 19.40 8.76 8.02
C LEU A 160 20.21 10.04 7.93
N GLU A 161 20.33 10.79 9.01
CA GLU A 161 21.20 11.99 9.07
C GLU A 161 22.67 11.64 8.83
N LYS A 162 23.15 10.58 9.47
CA LYS A 162 24.52 10.10 9.27
C LYS A 162 24.77 9.66 7.82
N ASP A 163 23.85 8.90 7.22
CA ASP A 163 23.95 8.47 5.83
C ASP A 163 23.87 9.65 4.85
N ARG A 164 23.02 10.63 5.12
CA ARG A 164 22.93 11.87 4.34
C ARG A 164 24.25 12.63 4.37
N ASN A 165 24.85 12.80 5.54
CA ASN A 165 26.11 13.50 5.69
C ASN A 165 27.27 12.74 4.99
N MET A 166 27.26 11.42 5.01
CA MET A 166 28.23 10.61 4.26
C MET A 166 28.07 10.71 2.75
N ARG A 167 26.84 10.76 2.24
CA ARG A 167 26.57 10.80 0.78
C ARG A 167 26.75 12.18 0.16
N LEU A 168 26.46 13.23 0.89
CA LEU A 168 26.59 14.60 0.40
C LEU A 168 28.01 15.18 0.52
N GLY A 169 28.93 14.42 1.13
CA GLY A 169 30.24 14.98 1.49
C GLY A 169 30.13 16.04 2.59
N SER A 170 31.24 16.60 2.98
CA SER A 170 31.23 17.78 3.82
C SER A 170 30.41 18.90 3.19
N PRO A 171 29.67 19.69 3.98
CA PRO A 171 28.94 20.84 3.42
C PRO A 171 29.85 21.65 2.51
N LEU A 172 29.26 22.26 1.50
CA LEU A 172 29.88 23.15 0.51
C LEU A 172 30.68 24.34 1.14
N GLU A 173 31.62 24.04 2.02
CA GLU A 173 32.55 25.02 2.60
C GLU A 173 33.80 25.24 1.74
N ASP A 174 33.93 24.44 0.64
CA ASP A 174 35.09 24.53 -0.27
C ASP A 174 34.70 24.92 -1.72
N LEU A 175 33.63 25.76 -1.90
CA LEU A 175 33.31 26.38 -3.20
C LEU A 175 33.32 27.89 -3.08
#